data_bcff881deb9356cbb264e1dcdeb38d3d
#
_entry.id   bcff881deb9356cbb264e1dcdeb38d3d
#
_cell.length_a   1.000
_cell.length_b   1.000
_cell.length_c   1.000
_cell.angle_alpha   90.00
_cell.angle_beta   90.00
_cell.angle_gamma   90.00
#
_symmetry.space_group_name_H-M   'P 1'
#
loop_
_entity.id
_entity.type
_entity.pdbx_description
1 polymer ?
#
loop_
_entity_poly.entity_id
_entity_poly.type
_entity_poly.pdbx_seq_one_letter_code
_entity_poly.pdbx_strand_id
1 'polypeptide(L)'
;FTKMQTNFDIPFKNIIEVGQQTMLDQKLFSVSWILSRFCNYNCSYCWPYAHSNKADHRPLEQYKQTIDEIKRQARDNGFTDFHFSFSGGEPTAYKKFLELIEYYNQDPDASYQSIHMTTNLSPGMKWWERWLDATKQLSRRSITASFHHEFANEQEFGDKILMLTNHDVFVTINQVMVPELFDELYARCKRFHERGINVT
;
A
#
# COMPACT_ATOMS: atom_id res chain seq x y z
N PHE A 1 39.20 7.37 -3.50
CA PHE A 1 37.74 7.64 -3.61
C PHE A 1 37.36 7.57 -5.06
N THR A 2 36.85 6.42 -5.50
CA THR A 2 36.27 6.26 -6.84
C THR A 2 35.02 7.11 -6.87
N LYS A 3 34.94 8.13 -7.73
CA LYS A 3 33.70 8.86 -7.98
C LYS A 3 32.67 7.86 -8.42
N MET A 4 31.61 7.68 -7.59
CA MET A 4 30.41 7.02 -8.05
C MET A 4 29.91 7.83 -9.26
N GLN A 5 29.92 7.20 -10.43
CA GLN A 5 29.23 7.75 -11.59
C GLN A 5 27.75 7.86 -11.21
N THR A 6 27.28 9.08 -11.04
CA THR A 6 25.88 9.33 -10.80
C THR A 6 25.18 9.30 -12.15
N ASN A 7 23.97 8.74 -12.22
CA ASN A 7 23.15 8.69 -13.44
C ASN A 7 22.85 10.07 -14.07
N PHE A 8 23.34 11.14 -13.45
CA PHE A 8 23.20 12.52 -13.92
C PHE A 8 24.10 12.86 -15.14
N ASP A 9 25.05 11.99 -15.48
CA ASP A 9 25.93 12.18 -16.67
C ASP A 9 25.27 11.70 -17.98
N ILE A 10 24.08 11.08 -17.89
CA ILE A 10 23.31 10.64 -19.06
C ILE A 10 22.51 11.83 -19.60
N PRO A 11 22.65 12.19 -20.89
CA PRO A 11 21.84 13.25 -21.47
C PRO A 11 20.36 12.98 -21.29
N PHE A 12 19.62 13.94 -20.77
CA PHE A 12 18.21 13.79 -20.41
C PHE A 12 17.34 13.22 -21.56
N LYS A 13 17.67 13.59 -22.81
CA LYS A 13 17.01 13.06 -24.02
C LYS A 13 17.15 11.53 -24.22
N ASN A 14 18.09 10.89 -23.53
CA ASN A 14 18.34 9.45 -23.62
C ASN A 14 17.70 8.69 -22.45
N ILE A 15 17.03 9.38 -21.53
CA ILE A 15 16.30 8.74 -20.43
C ILE A 15 14.95 8.31 -20.98
N ILE A 16 14.73 7.00 -21.08
CA ILE A 16 13.48 6.38 -21.54
C ILE A 16 12.67 5.80 -20.40
N GLU A 17 13.27 5.73 -19.20
CA GLU A 17 12.64 5.20 -17.99
C GLU A 17 13.19 5.90 -16.75
N VAL A 18 12.33 6.20 -15.79
CA VAL A 18 12.71 6.74 -14.49
C VAL A 18 12.13 5.82 -13.41
N GLY A 19 13.00 5.08 -12.74
CA GLY A 19 12.59 4.09 -11.74
C GLY A 19 11.82 2.93 -12.38
N GLN A 20 10.68 2.56 -11.80
CA GLN A 20 9.78 1.54 -12.35
C GLN A 20 8.67 2.12 -13.23
N GLN A 21 8.66 3.43 -13.43
CA GLN A 21 7.69 4.09 -14.30
C GLN A 21 8.33 4.31 -15.65
N THR A 22 7.89 3.53 -16.60
CA THR A 22 8.24 3.71 -17.99
C THR A 22 7.30 4.72 -18.63
N MET A 23 7.84 5.55 -19.49
CA MET A 23 7.19 6.36 -20.51
C MET A 23 6.63 7.70 -20.05
N LEU A 24 7.15 8.73 -20.73
CA LEU A 24 6.75 10.14 -20.62
C LEU A 24 5.29 10.41 -21.08
N ASP A 25 4.66 9.44 -21.69
CA ASP A 25 3.28 9.50 -22.19
C ASP A 25 2.26 8.75 -21.31
N GLN A 26 2.67 8.21 -20.15
CA GLN A 26 1.71 7.67 -19.19
C GLN A 26 0.89 8.81 -18.56
N LYS A 27 -0.41 8.76 -18.78
CA LYS A 27 -1.37 9.68 -18.20
C LYS A 27 -1.81 9.23 -16.79
N LEU A 28 -0.90 8.62 -16.05
CA LEU A 28 -1.13 8.09 -14.70
C LEU A 28 -0.85 9.15 -13.64
N PHE A 29 -1.86 9.50 -12.87
CA PHE A 29 -1.75 10.32 -11.69
C PHE A 29 -1.64 9.46 -10.44
N SER A 30 -0.53 9.59 -9.72
CA SER A 30 -0.27 8.80 -8.50
C SER A 30 -0.49 9.64 -7.24
N VAL A 31 -1.24 9.10 -6.31
CA VAL A 31 -1.57 9.71 -5.02
C VAL A 31 -1.02 8.85 -3.89
N SER A 32 -0.17 9.41 -3.05
CA SER A 32 0.20 8.81 -1.76
C SER A 32 -0.64 9.48 -0.67
N TRP A 33 -1.47 8.70 0.03
CA TRP A 33 -2.49 9.23 0.94
C TRP A 33 -2.38 8.62 2.33
N ILE A 34 -2.05 9.47 3.29
CA ILE A 34 -2.17 9.16 4.71
C ILE A 34 -3.62 9.44 5.12
N LEU A 35 -4.44 8.38 5.26
CA LEU A 35 -5.85 8.52 5.61
C LEU A 35 -6.04 9.12 7.01
N SER A 36 -5.30 8.59 7.98
CA SER A 36 -5.32 9.02 9.37
C SER A 36 -4.05 8.54 10.06
N ARG A 37 -3.77 9.10 11.21
CA ARG A 37 -2.76 8.57 12.12
C ARG A 37 -3.29 7.43 13.00
N PHE A 38 -4.59 7.12 12.94
CA PHE A 38 -5.17 6.05 13.73
C PHE A 38 -4.55 4.69 13.38
N CYS A 39 -4.09 3.98 14.40
CA CYS A 39 -3.64 2.60 14.29
C CYS A 39 -4.25 1.78 15.42
N ASN A 40 -4.65 0.57 15.12
CA ASN A 40 -5.14 -0.38 16.12
C ASN A 40 -4.02 -1.10 16.87
N TYR A 41 -2.76 -0.98 16.41
CA TYR A 41 -1.57 -1.43 17.12
C TYR A 41 -0.88 -0.27 17.83
N ASN A 42 -0.06 -0.59 18.84
CA ASN A 42 0.74 0.35 19.60
C ASN A 42 2.18 -0.17 19.71
N CYS A 43 2.80 -0.42 18.57
CA CYS A 43 4.15 -0.97 18.48
C CYS A 43 5.15 -0.06 19.20
N SER A 44 6.01 -0.65 20.06
CA SER A 44 6.98 0.09 20.86
C SER A 44 8.02 0.84 20.00
N TYR A 45 8.31 0.33 18.82
CA TYR A 45 9.27 0.88 17.84
C TYR A 45 8.64 1.79 16.80
N CYS A 46 7.33 2.01 16.86
CA CYS A 46 6.67 2.91 15.91
C CYS A 46 7.06 4.37 16.17
N TRP A 47 7.29 5.10 15.09
CA TRP A 47 7.61 6.51 15.21
C TRP A 47 6.49 7.27 15.93
N PRO A 48 6.80 8.04 17.01
CA PRO A 48 5.77 8.64 17.88
C PRO A 48 4.75 9.54 17.17
N TYR A 49 5.15 10.12 16.04
CA TYR A 49 4.27 10.98 15.24
C TYR A 49 3.52 10.26 14.12
N ALA A 50 3.87 9.01 13.85
CA ALA A 50 3.29 8.25 12.74
C ALA A 50 1.94 7.62 13.07
N HIS A 51 1.69 7.29 14.34
CA HIS A 51 0.44 6.66 14.76
C HIS A 51 -0.18 7.30 16.00
N SER A 52 -1.45 7.03 16.20
CA SER A 52 -2.20 7.38 17.40
C SER A 52 -3.42 6.47 17.52
N ASN A 53 -3.60 5.83 18.67
CA ASN A 53 -4.79 5.04 18.96
C ASN A 53 -6.05 5.91 19.24
N LYS A 54 -5.90 7.23 19.23
CA LYS A 54 -6.95 8.22 19.55
C LYS A 54 -7.25 9.18 18.38
N ALA A 55 -6.50 9.09 17.28
CA ALA A 55 -6.76 9.95 16.12
C ALA A 55 -8.07 9.56 15.46
N ASP A 56 -8.81 10.55 14.97
CA ASP A 56 -10.05 10.33 14.24
C ASP A 56 -9.79 10.13 12.73
N HIS A 57 -10.69 9.38 12.11
CA HIS A 57 -10.83 9.39 10.65
C HIS A 57 -11.81 10.50 10.24
N ARG A 58 -11.63 11.03 9.05
CA ARG A 58 -12.61 11.95 8.45
C ARG A 58 -13.90 11.19 8.11
N PRO A 59 -15.03 11.87 8.03
CA PRO A 59 -16.27 11.31 7.50
C PRO A 59 -16.07 10.79 6.07
N LEU A 60 -16.73 9.68 5.72
CA LEU A 60 -16.61 9.05 4.40
C LEU A 60 -16.86 10.04 3.25
N GLU A 61 -17.85 10.89 3.38
CA GLU A 61 -18.20 11.86 2.35
C GLU A 61 -17.07 12.89 2.09
N GLN A 62 -16.30 13.25 3.10
CA GLN A 62 -15.13 14.10 2.89
C GLN A 62 -14.02 13.39 2.11
N TYR A 63 -13.79 12.10 2.38
CA TYR A 63 -12.84 11.30 1.61
C TYR A 63 -13.29 11.14 0.16
N LYS A 64 -14.59 10.89 -0.10
CA LYS A 64 -15.15 10.81 -1.45
C LYS A 64 -14.97 12.12 -2.21
N GLN A 65 -15.35 13.24 -1.60
CA GLN A 65 -15.15 14.59 -2.17
C GLN A 65 -13.68 14.87 -2.49
N THR A 66 -12.76 14.38 -1.65
CA THR A 66 -11.32 14.52 -1.90
C THR A 66 -10.89 13.70 -3.11
N ILE A 67 -11.40 12.46 -3.28
CA ILE A 67 -11.14 11.64 -4.46
C ILE A 67 -11.64 12.35 -5.73
N ASP A 68 -12.87 12.85 -5.70
CA ASP A 68 -13.48 13.53 -6.84
C ASP A 68 -12.69 14.77 -7.25
N GLU A 69 -12.29 15.58 -6.28
CA GLU A 69 -11.53 16.80 -6.54
C GLU A 69 -10.13 16.50 -7.08
N ILE A 70 -9.44 15.48 -6.54
CA ILE A 70 -8.15 15.03 -7.05
C ILE A 70 -8.30 14.56 -8.49
N LYS A 71 -9.28 13.69 -8.78
CA LYS A 71 -9.51 13.16 -10.12
C LYS A 71 -9.90 14.27 -11.10
N ARG A 72 -10.75 15.20 -10.68
CA ARG A 72 -11.14 16.37 -11.48
C ARG A 72 -9.93 17.21 -11.87
N GLN A 73 -9.12 17.65 -10.88
CA GLN A 73 -7.93 18.45 -11.14
C GLN A 73 -6.89 17.70 -12.01
N ALA A 74 -6.71 16.41 -11.77
CA ALA A 74 -5.80 15.59 -12.58
C ALA A 74 -6.28 15.54 -14.05
N ARG A 75 -7.58 15.33 -14.29
CA ARG A 75 -8.15 15.34 -15.65
C ARG A 75 -8.01 16.69 -16.35
N ASP A 76 -8.20 17.80 -15.63
CA ASP A 76 -7.97 19.15 -16.15
C ASP A 76 -6.52 19.34 -16.63
N ASN A 77 -5.58 18.54 -16.11
CA ASN A 77 -4.17 18.53 -16.50
C ASN A 77 -3.81 17.35 -17.44
N GLY A 78 -4.80 16.65 -17.99
CA GLY A 78 -4.62 15.62 -19.01
C GLY A 78 -4.30 14.21 -18.48
N PHE A 79 -4.40 13.98 -17.18
CA PHE A 79 -4.29 12.64 -16.59
C PHE A 79 -5.63 11.92 -16.65
N THR A 80 -5.62 10.66 -17.07
CA THR A 80 -6.83 9.83 -17.20
C THR A 80 -6.81 8.59 -16.35
N ASP A 81 -5.63 8.19 -15.88
CA ASP A 81 -5.39 6.98 -15.14
C ASP A 81 -4.97 7.32 -13.70
N PHE A 82 -5.30 6.45 -12.76
CA PHE A 82 -5.14 6.75 -11.34
C PHE A 82 -4.50 5.60 -10.58
N HIS A 83 -3.53 5.96 -9.74
CA HIS A 83 -2.96 5.08 -8.74
C HIS A 83 -3.10 5.71 -7.36
N PHE A 84 -3.78 5.03 -6.43
CA PHE A 84 -3.90 5.46 -5.05
C PHE A 84 -3.15 4.51 -4.12
N SER A 85 -2.22 5.06 -3.36
CA SER A 85 -1.47 4.37 -2.31
C SER A 85 -1.95 4.84 -0.94
N PHE A 86 -2.63 3.97 -0.22
CA PHE A 86 -3.16 4.25 1.11
C PHE A 86 -2.19 3.80 2.20
N SER A 87 -1.94 4.70 3.14
CA SER A 87 -1.08 4.47 4.29
C SER A 87 -1.56 5.28 5.50
N GLY A 88 -0.74 5.37 6.54
CA GLY A 88 -1.00 6.16 7.73
C GLY A 88 -0.65 5.38 8.99
N GLY A 89 -1.52 5.39 10.01
CA GLY A 89 -1.47 4.43 11.09
C GLY A 89 -1.83 3.04 10.53
N GLU A 90 -3.12 2.71 10.48
CA GLU A 90 -3.62 1.50 9.81
C GLU A 90 -4.86 1.81 8.98
N PRO A 91 -4.78 1.78 7.65
CA PRO A 91 -5.92 2.10 6.79
C PRO A 91 -7.14 1.20 7.01
N THR A 92 -6.91 -0.10 7.24
CA THR A 92 -7.99 -1.09 7.44
C THR A 92 -8.75 -0.92 8.74
N ALA A 93 -8.20 -0.15 9.69
CA ALA A 93 -8.88 0.20 10.92
C ALA A 93 -9.99 1.26 10.72
N TYR A 94 -10.02 1.91 9.57
CA TYR A 94 -11.15 2.76 9.20
C TYR A 94 -12.37 1.90 8.88
N LYS A 95 -13.42 2.01 9.69
CA LYS A 95 -14.61 1.15 9.59
C LYS A 95 -15.29 1.18 8.22
N LYS A 96 -15.14 2.29 7.50
CA LYS A 96 -15.74 2.50 6.17
C LYS A 96 -14.70 2.42 5.03
N PHE A 97 -13.58 1.76 5.28
CA PHE A 97 -12.50 1.66 4.28
C PHE A 97 -12.97 0.91 3.03
N LEU A 98 -13.71 -0.19 3.17
CA LEU A 98 -14.23 -0.93 2.01
C LEU A 98 -15.19 -0.07 1.17
N GLU A 99 -16.11 0.67 1.82
CA GLU A 99 -17.01 1.60 1.13
C GLU A 99 -16.23 2.70 0.37
N LEU A 100 -15.11 3.16 0.94
CA LEU A 100 -14.23 4.13 0.29
C LEU A 100 -13.55 3.54 -0.95
N ILE A 101 -13.09 2.29 -0.88
CA ILE A 101 -12.44 1.61 -2.00
C ILE A 101 -13.46 1.28 -3.10
N GLU A 102 -14.64 0.83 -2.75
CA GLU A 102 -15.76 0.63 -3.69
C GLU A 102 -16.08 1.92 -4.43
N TYR A 103 -16.12 3.04 -3.72
CA TYR A 103 -16.33 4.36 -4.33
C TYR A 103 -15.20 4.75 -5.29
N TYR A 104 -13.94 4.60 -4.86
CA TYR A 104 -12.78 4.87 -5.71
C TYR A 104 -12.80 4.06 -7.01
N ASN A 105 -13.25 2.80 -6.92
CA ASN A 105 -13.30 1.86 -8.05
C ASN A 105 -14.41 2.21 -9.07
N GLN A 106 -15.42 2.98 -8.67
CA GLN A 106 -16.54 3.40 -9.54
C GLN A 106 -16.16 4.64 -10.37
N ASP A 107 -15.30 4.46 -11.36
CA ASP A 107 -14.89 5.53 -12.25
C ASP A 107 -14.94 5.04 -13.70
N PRO A 108 -16.05 5.30 -14.42
CA PRO A 108 -16.25 4.79 -15.79
C PRO A 108 -15.32 5.45 -16.81
N ASP A 109 -14.76 6.62 -16.48
CA ASP A 109 -13.91 7.39 -17.37
C ASP A 109 -12.42 7.05 -17.25
N ALA A 110 -12.03 6.24 -16.26
CA ALA A 110 -10.66 5.82 -16.07
C ALA A 110 -10.39 4.51 -16.84
N SER A 111 -9.43 4.54 -17.77
CA SER A 111 -8.98 3.33 -18.48
C SER A 111 -8.09 2.43 -17.63
N TYR A 112 -7.41 3.00 -16.64
CA TYR A 112 -6.59 2.28 -15.68
C TYR A 112 -6.79 2.84 -14.28
N GLN A 113 -7.11 1.95 -13.34
CA GLN A 113 -7.13 2.26 -11.92
C GLN A 113 -6.39 1.19 -11.13
N SER A 114 -5.56 1.61 -10.20
CA SER A 114 -4.81 0.70 -9.36
C SER A 114 -4.76 1.18 -7.91
N ILE A 115 -4.54 0.22 -7.02
CA ILE A 115 -4.43 0.48 -5.59
C ILE A 115 -3.13 -0.13 -5.04
N HIS A 116 -2.51 0.62 -4.15
CA HIS A 116 -1.53 0.11 -3.20
C HIS A 116 -1.99 0.38 -1.78
N MET A 117 -1.61 -0.49 -0.86
CA MET A 117 -1.90 -0.27 0.56
C MET A 117 -0.73 -0.77 1.41
N THR A 118 -0.31 0.05 2.38
CA THR A 118 0.57 -0.40 3.46
C THR A 118 -0.30 -0.71 4.67
N THR A 119 -0.24 -1.94 5.19
CA THR A 119 -1.14 -2.43 6.24
C THR A 119 -0.47 -3.46 7.15
N ASN A 120 -0.92 -3.54 8.39
CA ASN A 120 -0.50 -4.55 9.35
C ASN A 120 -1.27 -5.89 9.21
N LEU A 121 -2.15 -6.03 8.22
CA LEU A 121 -3.00 -7.19 7.94
C LEU A 121 -3.87 -7.65 9.13
N SER A 122 -4.16 -6.77 10.09
CA SER A 122 -4.93 -7.12 11.29
C SER A 122 -6.35 -7.62 11.06
N PRO A 123 -7.11 -7.21 10.02
CA PRO A 123 -8.44 -7.76 9.79
C PRO A 123 -8.43 -9.28 9.58
N GLY A 124 -9.52 -9.93 10.00
CA GLY A 124 -9.70 -11.36 9.78
C GLY A 124 -9.95 -11.72 8.31
N MET A 125 -9.82 -13.00 7.96
CA MET A 125 -9.91 -13.54 6.60
C MET A 125 -11.15 -13.04 5.83
N LYS A 126 -12.33 -13.08 6.46
CA LYS A 126 -13.59 -12.62 5.84
C LYS A 126 -13.57 -11.14 5.42
N TRP A 127 -12.81 -10.30 6.09
CA TRP A 127 -12.67 -8.91 5.70
C TRP A 127 -11.85 -8.81 4.42
N TRP A 128 -10.78 -9.61 4.29
CA TRP A 128 -9.93 -9.66 3.12
C TRP A 128 -10.66 -10.25 1.90
N GLU A 129 -11.53 -11.23 2.09
CA GLU A 129 -12.43 -11.74 1.02
C GLU A 129 -13.33 -10.61 0.48
N ARG A 130 -13.90 -9.78 1.38
CA ARG A 130 -14.68 -8.61 0.96
C ARG A 130 -13.82 -7.55 0.26
N TRP A 131 -12.58 -7.34 0.71
CA TRP A 131 -11.65 -6.43 0.05
C TRP A 131 -11.31 -6.91 -1.37
N LEU A 132 -11.11 -8.21 -1.57
CA LEU A 132 -10.90 -8.80 -2.89
C LEU A 132 -12.10 -8.55 -3.81
N ASP A 133 -13.32 -8.69 -3.31
CA ASP A 133 -14.53 -8.39 -4.08
C ASP A 133 -14.65 -6.90 -4.40
N ALA A 134 -14.41 -6.03 -3.43
CA ALA A 134 -14.43 -4.57 -3.60
C ALA A 134 -13.38 -4.06 -4.61
N THR A 135 -12.29 -4.79 -4.80
CA THR A 135 -11.17 -4.39 -5.67
C THR A 135 -11.04 -5.18 -6.97
N LYS A 136 -11.97 -6.10 -7.25
CA LYS A 136 -11.87 -7.05 -8.38
C LYS A 136 -11.78 -6.39 -9.76
N GLN A 137 -12.31 -5.18 -9.91
CA GLN A 137 -12.31 -4.45 -11.20
C GLN A 137 -11.06 -3.58 -11.39
N LEU A 138 -10.23 -3.41 -10.35
CA LEU A 138 -9.01 -2.63 -10.46
C LEU A 138 -7.98 -3.32 -11.35
N SER A 139 -7.31 -2.54 -12.18
CA SER A 139 -6.28 -3.02 -13.12
C SER A 139 -5.06 -3.63 -12.39
N ARG A 140 -4.73 -3.13 -11.20
CA ARG A 140 -3.66 -3.65 -10.37
C ARG A 140 -3.96 -3.45 -8.89
N ARG A 141 -3.63 -4.48 -8.11
CA ARG A 141 -3.73 -4.47 -6.64
C ARG A 141 -2.39 -4.86 -6.04
N SER A 142 -1.91 -4.06 -5.09
CA SER A 142 -0.67 -4.39 -4.38
C SER A 142 -0.75 -4.01 -2.90
N ILE A 143 -0.02 -4.75 -2.08
CA ILE A 143 0.02 -4.57 -0.63
C ILE A 143 1.47 -4.68 -0.15
N THR A 144 1.89 -3.70 0.65
CA THR A 144 3.02 -3.86 1.55
C THR A 144 2.47 -4.29 2.92
N ALA A 145 2.69 -5.53 3.27
CA ALA A 145 2.23 -6.14 4.52
C ALA A 145 3.30 -5.97 5.59
N SER A 146 3.07 -5.06 6.55
CA SER A 146 3.99 -4.80 7.64
C SER A 146 3.80 -5.83 8.75
N PHE A 147 4.78 -6.73 8.94
CA PHE A 147 4.74 -7.69 10.03
C PHE A 147 5.23 -7.04 11.33
N HIS A 148 4.34 -6.93 12.29
CA HIS A 148 4.62 -6.37 13.61
C HIS A 148 4.72 -7.48 14.63
N HIS A 149 5.95 -7.85 15.03
CA HIS A 149 6.25 -9.00 15.88
C HIS A 149 5.60 -8.94 17.27
N GLU A 150 5.26 -7.75 17.76
CA GLU A 150 4.59 -7.57 19.06
C GLU A 150 3.09 -7.96 19.01
N PHE A 151 2.48 -8.01 17.82
CA PHE A 151 1.02 -8.13 17.69
C PHE A 151 0.58 -9.20 16.68
N ALA A 152 1.37 -9.46 15.64
CA ALA A 152 0.97 -10.33 14.57
C ALA A 152 1.30 -11.81 14.85
N ASN A 153 0.37 -12.71 14.54
CA ASN A 153 0.62 -14.16 14.51
C ASN A 153 1.21 -14.53 13.15
N GLU A 154 2.38 -15.20 13.14
CA GLU A 154 3.13 -15.54 11.93
C GLU A 154 2.33 -16.42 10.97
N GLN A 155 1.65 -17.46 11.49
CA GLN A 155 0.90 -18.39 10.67
C GLN A 155 -0.30 -17.69 10.00
N GLU A 156 -1.12 -17.01 10.79
CA GLU A 156 -2.31 -16.30 10.31
C GLU A 156 -1.94 -15.20 9.30
N PHE A 157 -0.85 -14.48 9.56
CA PHE A 157 -0.35 -13.44 8.67
C PHE A 157 0.06 -14.01 7.31
N GLY A 158 0.84 -15.11 7.31
CA GLY A 158 1.25 -15.79 6.10
C GLY A 158 0.08 -16.38 5.32
N ASP A 159 -0.92 -16.95 6.00
CA ASP A 159 -2.11 -17.51 5.35
C ASP A 159 -2.93 -16.44 4.62
N LYS A 160 -3.06 -15.25 5.22
CA LYS A 160 -3.70 -14.10 4.55
C LYS A 160 -2.95 -13.68 3.30
N ILE A 161 -1.61 -13.63 3.35
CA ILE A 161 -0.79 -13.28 2.19
C ILE A 161 -0.96 -14.29 1.08
N LEU A 162 -0.89 -15.58 1.38
CA LEU A 162 -1.06 -16.64 0.38
C LEU A 162 -2.46 -16.57 -0.25
N MET A 163 -3.49 -16.34 0.54
CA MET A 163 -4.85 -16.14 0.03
C MET A 163 -4.91 -14.94 -0.93
N LEU A 164 -4.35 -13.80 -0.55
CA LEU A 164 -4.32 -12.59 -1.39
C LEU A 164 -3.53 -12.81 -2.68
N THR A 165 -2.36 -13.44 -2.59
CA THR A 165 -1.51 -13.73 -3.75
C THR A 165 -2.19 -14.69 -4.73
N ASN A 166 -2.92 -15.69 -4.23
CA ASN A 166 -3.71 -16.61 -5.06
C ASN A 166 -4.88 -15.93 -5.80
N HIS A 167 -5.19 -14.67 -5.45
CA HIS A 167 -6.20 -13.84 -6.12
C HIS A 167 -5.58 -12.65 -6.88
N ASP A 168 -4.36 -12.82 -7.38
CA ASP A 168 -3.65 -11.83 -8.19
C ASP A 168 -3.40 -10.48 -7.49
N VAL A 169 -3.20 -10.52 -6.17
CA VAL A 169 -2.71 -9.37 -5.42
C VAL A 169 -1.20 -9.49 -5.25
N PHE A 170 -0.45 -8.49 -5.69
CA PHE A 170 0.99 -8.45 -5.42
C PHE A 170 1.22 -8.08 -3.95
N VAL A 171 1.75 -9.00 -3.16
CA VAL A 171 2.01 -8.76 -1.74
C VAL A 171 3.49 -8.93 -1.42
N THR A 172 4.03 -7.96 -0.69
CA THR A 172 5.39 -8.03 -0.15
C THR A 172 5.33 -7.80 1.36
N ILE A 173 6.05 -8.61 2.13
CA ILE A 173 6.22 -8.37 3.57
C ILE A 173 7.30 -7.32 3.78
N ASN A 174 7.00 -6.34 4.62
CA ASN A 174 7.98 -5.45 5.24
C ASN A 174 8.18 -5.86 6.70
N GLN A 175 9.39 -6.28 7.05
CA GLN A 175 9.77 -6.68 8.42
C GLN A 175 10.66 -5.61 9.04
N VAL A 176 10.17 -4.97 10.10
CA VAL A 176 11.02 -4.08 10.91
C VAL A 176 12.03 -4.94 11.67
N MET A 177 13.31 -4.69 11.42
CA MET A 177 14.42 -5.40 12.08
C MET A 177 14.83 -4.65 13.35
N VAL A 178 14.41 -5.17 14.50
CA VAL A 178 14.81 -4.65 15.81
C VAL A 178 16.15 -5.30 16.18
N PRO A 179 17.20 -4.52 16.52
CA PRO A 179 18.54 -5.05 16.72
C PRO A 179 18.62 -6.19 17.74
N GLU A 180 17.90 -6.07 18.85
CA GLU A 180 17.89 -7.06 19.94
C GLU A 180 17.23 -8.39 19.57
N LEU A 181 16.42 -8.39 18.49
CA LEU A 181 15.69 -9.56 18.00
C LEU A 181 16.13 -9.97 16.59
N PHE A 182 17.25 -9.46 16.11
CA PHE A 182 17.66 -9.61 14.71
C PHE A 182 17.64 -11.06 14.21
N ASP A 183 18.26 -11.97 14.95
CA ASP A 183 18.37 -13.39 14.53
C ASP A 183 16.98 -14.06 14.44
N GLU A 184 16.10 -13.77 15.40
CA GLU A 184 14.73 -14.29 15.41
C GLU A 184 13.94 -13.75 14.22
N LEU A 185 13.99 -12.44 14.00
CA LEU A 185 13.26 -11.76 12.91
C LEU A 185 13.79 -12.20 11.54
N TYR A 186 15.10 -12.37 11.41
CA TYR A 186 15.72 -12.88 10.19
C TYR A 186 15.32 -14.33 9.90
N ALA A 187 15.30 -15.20 10.92
CA ALA A 187 14.81 -16.56 10.79
C ALA A 187 13.33 -16.59 10.35
N ARG A 188 12.50 -15.67 10.85
CA ARG A 188 11.10 -15.51 10.42
C ARG A 188 11.01 -15.11 8.95
N CYS A 189 11.82 -14.17 8.50
CA CYS A 189 11.87 -13.79 7.07
C CYS A 189 12.18 -15.00 6.18
N LYS A 190 13.12 -15.87 6.60
CA LYS A 190 13.41 -17.13 5.90
C LYS A 190 12.20 -18.04 5.82
N ARG A 191 11.47 -18.24 6.93
CA ARG A 191 10.27 -19.08 6.95
C ARG A 191 9.17 -18.55 6.03
N PHE A 192 8.98 -17.23 5.94
CA PHE A 192 8.06 -16.65 4.96
C PHE A 192 8.53 -16.92 3.54
N HIS A 193 9.82 -16.74 3.27
CA HIS A 193 10.38 -17.00 1.95
C HIS A 193 10.23 -18.48 1.55
N GLU A 194 10.46 -19.42 2.46
CA GLU A 194 10.27 -20.86 2.26
C GLU A 194 8.80 -21.22 1.92
N ARG A 195 7.84 -20.41 2.38
CA ARG A 195 6.42 -20.52 2.02
C ARG A 195 6.09 -19.86 0.66
N GLY A 196 7.09 -19.34 -0.07
CA GLY A 196 6.89 -18.65 -1.35
C GLY A 196 6.40 -17.21 -1.21
N ILE A 197 6.55 -16.60 -0.05
CA ILE A 197 6.11 -15.23 0.23
C ILE A 197 7.30 -14.27 0.04
N ASN A 198 7.08 -13.17 -0.71
CA ASN A 198 8.10 -12.14 -0.89
C ASN A 198 8.31 -11.35 0.41
N VAL A 199 9.57 -11.15 0.77
CA VAL A 199 10.00 -10.37 1.95
C VAL A 199 11.02 -9.32 1.50
N THR A 200 10.87 -8.08 1.97
CA THR A 200 11.81 -6.97 1.75
C THR A 200 12.24 -6.34 3.07
#